data_1370a60add087a11612e9beb8a9f4490
#
_entry.id   1370a60add087a11612e9beb8a9f4490
#
_cell.length_a   1.000
_cell.length_b   1.000
_cell.length_c   1.000
_cell.angle_alpha   90.00
_cell.angle_beta   90.00
_cell.angle_gamma   90.00
#
_symmetry.space_group_name_H-M   'P 1'
#
loop_
_entity.id
_entity.type
_entity.pdbx_description
1 polymer ?
#
loop_
_entity_poly.entity_id
_entity_poly.type
_entity_poly.pdbx_seq_one_letter_code
_entity_poly.pdbx_strand_id
1 'polypeptide(L)'
;VIMGLIPCNVIPEEILTDHPKRFRAMFIESANPVHSLADSQRMREAFRALELSVVIDVAMTETAAQADYVLPASSQFEKAEATFFNLEFPRNGFHLRQPLFEPRPGTLSEAEIHARLVEALGELDDSRYRLLRRAAGLGMTAFGLAFAWKSRRDKQVARYAPVVLYRALAQRLPAGMAPAAALWGVCQMYVRSNPVPAGRAGF
;
A
#
# COMPACT_ATOMS: atom_id res chain seq x y z
N VAL A 1 -12.40 -5.59 17.57
CA VAL A 1 -11.39 -5.65 16.51
C VAL A 1 -11.30 -7.08 16.01
N ILE A 2 -11.59 -7.30 14.74
CA ILE A 2 -11.50 -8.61 14.09
C ILE A 2 -10.31 -8.58 13.14
N MET A 3 -9.29 -9.39 13.38
CA MET A 3 -8.07 -9.45 12.56
C MET A 3 -7.36 -8.09 12.37
N GLY A 4 -7.42 -7.21 13.38
CA GLY A 4 -6.91 -5.84 13.27
C GLY A 4 -7.86 -4.85 12.59
N LEU A 5 -9.02 -5.29 12.13
CA LEU A 5 -10.02 -4.45 11.47
C LEU A 5 -11.04 -3.93 12.48
N ILE A 6 -11.50 -2.70 12.26
CA ILE A 6 -12.59 -2.08 13.01
C ILE A 6 -13.74 -1.81 12.04
N PRO A 7 -15.00 -1.99 12.44
CA PRO A 7 -16.12 -1.54 11.64
C PRO A 7 -16.02 -0.04 11.39
N CYS A 8 -16.11 0.38 10.13
CA CYS A 8 -15.91 1.78 9.78
C CYS A 8 -16.93 2.73 10.43
N ASN A 9 -18.13 2.25 10.76
CA ASN A 9 -19.16 3.06 11.41
C ASN A 9 -18.86 3.42 12.87
N VAL A 10 -17.91 2.75 13.54
CA VAL A 10 -17.51 3.10 14.91
C VAL A 10 -16.29 4.01 14.98
N ILE A 11 -15.72 4.38 13.83
CA ILE A 11 -14.55 5.28 13.78
C ILE A 11 -14.80 6.62 14.49
N PRO A 12 -15.97 7.29 14.30
CA PRO A 12 -16.25 8.54 15.02
C PRO A 12 -16.24 8.36 16.54
N GLU A 13 -16.79 7.27 17.07
CA GLU A 13 -16.80 6.98 18.50
C GLU A 13 -15.38 6.77 19.05
N GLU A 14 -14.54 6.04 18.31
CA GLU A 14 -13.15 5.77 18.69
C GLU A 14 -12.26 7.02 18.67
N ILE A 15 -12.65 8.03 17.90
CA ILE A 15 -11.96 9.33 17.88
C ILE A 15 -12.51 10.27 18.95
N LEU A 16 -13.83 10.33 19.11
CA LEU A 16 -14.49 11.33 19.97
C LEU A 16 -14.60 10.91 21.44
N THR A 17 -14.23 9.68 21.77
CA THR A 17 -14.20 9.20 23.17
C THR A 17 -13.16 9.93 24.03
N ASP A 18 -13.41 10.07 25.33
CA ASP A 18 -12.43 10.60 26.31
C ASP A 18 -11.40 9.55 26.74
N HIS A 19 -11.44 8.35 26.15
CA HIS A 19 -10.50 7.29 26.50
C HIS A 19 -9.05 7.68 26.15
N PRO A 20 -8.06 7.48 27.04
CA PRO A 20 -6.68 7.91 26.81
C PRO A 20 -6.00 7.24 25.59
N LYS A 21 -6.53 6.12 25.10
CA LYS A 21 -6.07 5.39 23.90
C LYS A 21 -6.97 5.63 22.70
N ARG A 22 -7.74 6.73 22.67
CA ARG A 22 -8.54 7.10 21.50
C ARG A 22 -7.66 7.24 20.24
N PHE A 23 -8.24 7.18 19.08
CA PHE A 23 -7.53 7.50 17.85
C PHE A 23 -7.24 9.00 17.78
N ARG A 24 -5.97 9.33 17.59
CA ARG A 24 -5.45 10.70 17.54
C ARG A 24 -4.94 11.10 16.17
N ALA A 25 -4.59 10.09 15.35
CA ALA A 25 -4.16 10.29 13.97
C ALA A 25 -4.84 9.29 13.05
N MET A 26 -5.09 9.71 11.80
CA MET A 26 -5.71 8.87 10.79
C MET A 26 -5.06 9.11 9.42
N PHE A 27 -4.68 8.02 8.77
CA PHE A 27 -4.31 7.98 7.36
C PHE A 27 -5.46 7.37 6.57
N ILE A 28 -5.92 8.05 5.56
CA ILE A 28 -7.00 7.61 4.67
C ILE A 28 -6.43 7.50 3.26
N GLU A 29 -6.62 6.34 2.66
CA GLU A 29 -6.16 6.07 1.30
C GLU A 29 -7.32 5.56 0.46
N SER A 30 -7.53 6.20 -0.69
CA SER A 30 -8.53 5.82 -1.69
C SER A 30 -9.95 5.65 -1.14
N ALA A 31 -10.32 6.45 -0.14
CA ALA A 31 -11.63 6.38 0.51
C ALA A 31 -12.16 7.77 0.86
N ASN A 32 -13.49 7.91 0.84
CA ASN A 32 -14.17 9.15 1.18
C ASN A 32 -15.16 8.95 2.35
N PRO A 33 -14.66 8.63 3.58
CA PRO A 33 -15.50 8.30 4.72
C PRO A 33 -16.47 9.41 5.13
N VAL A 34 -16.11 10.68 4.94
CA VAL A 34 -17.01 11.82 5.23
C VAL A 34 -18.25 11.81 4.34
N HIS A 35 -18.16 11.24 3.14
CA HIS A 35 -19.28 11.12 2.21
C HIS A 35 -19.96 9.75 2.27
N SER A 36 -19.16 8.68 2.30
CA SER A 36 -19.65 7.33 2.05
C SER A 36 -20.08 6.54 3.29
N LEU A 37 -19.74 7.00 4.49
CA LEU A 37 -20.16 6.34 5.73
C LEU A 37 -21.40 6.98 6.34
N ALA A 38 -22.07 6.23 7.20
CA ALA A 38 -23.22 6.73 7.95
C ALA A 38 -22.80 7.92 8.84
N ASP A 39 -23.72 8.88 8.99
CA ASP A 39 -23.54 10.09 9.80
C ASP A 39 -22.33 10.94 9.39
N SER A 40 -22.42 11.54 8.20
CA SER A 40 -21.39 12.44 7.67
C SER A 40 -21.08 13.63 8.59
N GLN A 41 -22.05 14.10 9.38
CA GLN A 41 -21.81 15.20 10.32
C GLN A 41 -20.90 14.74 11.45
N ARG A 42 -21.22 13.62 12.07
CA ARG A 42 -20.41 13.03 13.14
C ARG A 42 -19.00 12.65 12.65
N MET A 43 -18.89 12.19 11.41
CA MET A 43 -17.57 11.93 10.81
C MET A 43 -16.75 13.22 10.64
N ARG A 44 -17.36 14.34 10.24
CA ARG A 44 -16.69 15.65 10.17
C ARG A 44 -16.24 16.14 11.54
N GLU A 45 -17.08 15.96 12.57
CA GLU A 45 -16.71 16.29 13.96
C GLU A 45 -15.50 15.46 14.41
N ALA A 46 -15.52 14.16 14.14
CA ALA A 46 -14.41 13.25 14.45
C ALA A 46 -13.12 13.67 13.74
N PHE A 47 -13.18 13.99 12.44
CA PHE A 47 -12.00 14.48 11.70
C PHE A 47 -11.38 15.72 12.33
N ARG A 48 -12.19 16.69 12.76
CA ARG A 48 -11.70 17.91 13.41
C ARG A 48 -11.11 17.68 14.80
N ALA A 49 -11.45 16.56 15.43
CA ALA A 49 -10.92 16.16 16.74
C ALA A 49 -9.62 15.35 16.66
N LEU A 50 -9.21 14.94 15.45
CA LEU A 50 -7.90 14.34 15.25
C LEU A 50 -6.78 15.36 15.45
N GLU A 51 -5.63 14.87 15.91
CA GLU A 51 -4.39 15.65 16.01
C GLU A 51 -3.60 15.65 14.70
N LEU A 52 -3.85 14.63 13.86
CA LEU A 52 -3.27 14.52 12.53
C LEU A 52 -4.19 13.70 11.63
N SER A 53 -4.53 14.28 10.49
CA SER A 53 -5.25 13.60 9.41
C SER A 53 -4.50 13.76 8.09
N VAL A 54 -4.23 12.64 7.43
CA VAL A 54 -3.54 12.60 6.13
C VAL A 54 -4.40 11.81 5.14
N VAL A 55 -4.68 12.42 4.01
CA VAL A 55 -5.44 11.79 2.92
C VAL A 55 -4.54 11.57 1.71
N ILE A 56 -4.52 10.35 1.21
CA ILE A 56 -3.84 9.94 -0.02
C ILE A 56 -4.95 9.64 -1.04
N ASP A 57 -5.15 10.53 -1.99
CA ASP A 57 -6.26 10.41 -2.94
C ASP A 57 -5.92 11.05 -4.30
N VAL A 58 -6.67 10.65 -5.31
CA VAL A 58 -6.59 11.18 -6.67
C VAL A 58 -7.40 12.46 -6.85
N ALA A 59 -8.28 12.78 -5.89
CA ALA A 59 -9.21 13.90 -5.96
C ALA A 59 -9.32 14.64 -4.61
N MET A 60 -9.70 15.90 -4.67
CA MET A 60 -10.05 16.69 -3.49
C MET A 60 -11.48 16.37 -3.07
N THR A 61 -11.64 15.21 -2.42
CA THR A 61 -12.91 14.71 -1.89
C THR A 61 -13.36 15.49 -0.64
N GLU A 62 -14.59 15.26 -0.17
CA GLU A 62 -15.10 15.85 1.07
C GLU A 62 -14.23 15.47 2.28
N THR A 63 -13.64 14.27 2.26
CA THR A 63 -12.67 13.83 3.27
C THR A 63 -11.34 14.56 3.11
N ALA A 64 -10.81 14.65 1.89
CA ALA A 64 -9.56 15.36 1.62
C ALA A 64 -9.66 16.84 2.00
N ALA A 65 -10.82 17.46 1.78
CA ALA A 65 -11.06 18.86 2.16
C ALA A 65 -11.10 19.12 3.69
N GLN A 66 -11.18 18.06 4.50
CA GLN A 66 -11.13 18.14 5.98
C GLN A 66 -9.74 17.81 6.55
N ALA A 67 -8.83 17.26 5.73
CA ALA A 67 -7.54 16.74 6.18
C ALA A 67 -6.51 17.85 6.41
N ASP A 68 -5.57 17.62 7.35
CA ASP A 68 -4.43 18.51 7.56
C ASP A 68 -3.45 18.44 6.38
N TYR A 69 -3.30 17.25 5.79
CA TYR A 69 -2.43 17.02 4.64
C TYR A 69 -3.13 16.16 3.59
N VAL A 70 -2.99 16.56 2.33
CA VAL A 70 -3.41 15.78 1.18
C VAL A 70 -2.19 15.45 0.33
N LEU A 71 -1.96 14.15 0.11
CA LEU A 71 -0.87 13.64 -0.72
C LEU A 71 -1.47 13.18 -2.06
N PRO A 72 -1.20 13.89 -3.17
CA PRO A 72 -1.79 13.58 -4.46
C PRO A 72 -1.29 12.23 -5.00
N ALA A 73 -2.20 11.27 -5.16
CA ALA A 73 -1.92 9.97 -5.76
C ALA A 73 -2.14 9.99 -7.28
N SER A 74 -1.35 9.20 -7.99
CA SER A 74 -1.61 8.92 -9.40
C SER A 74 -2.89 8.11 -9.54
N SER A 75 -3.69 8.40 -10.58
CA SER A 75 -4.91 7.67 -10.85
C SER A 75 -4.64 6.22 -11.28
N GLN A 76 -5.67 5.40 -11.21
CA GLN A 76 -5.61 4.01 -11.68
C GLN A 76 -5.24 3.85 -13.17
N PHE A 77 -5.35 4.91 -13.96
CA PHE A 77 -4.99 4.90 -15.38
C PHE A 77 -3.53 5.31 -15.63
N GLU A 78 -2.87 5.85 -14.62
CA GLU A 78 -1.50 6.39 -14.68
C GLU A 78 -0.47 5.48 -14.03
N LYS A 79 -0.90 4.35 -13.45
CA LYS A 79 -0.03 3.38 -12.77
C LYS A 79 -0.52 1.95 -13.00
N ALA A 80 0.38 0.99 -12.79
CA ALA A 80 -0.01 -0.42 -12.73
C ALA A 80 -0.81 -0.69 -11.46
N GLU A 81 -1.91 -1.39 -11.61
CA GLU A 81 -2.74 -1.85 -10.51
C GLU A 81 -3.10 -3.33 -10.63
N ALA A 82 -3.21 -3.99 -9.50
CA ALA A 82 -3.67 -5.36 -9.43
C ALA A 82 -5.06 -5.45 -8.79
N THR A 83 -5.94 -6.18 -9.44
CA THR A 83 -7.24 -6.56 -8.88
C THR A 83 -7.19 -8.03 -8.52
N PHE A 84 -7.31 -8.38 -7.24
CA PHE A 84 -7.21 -9.77 -6.77
C PHE A 84 -8.22 -10.11 -5.66
N PHE A 85 -9.03 -9.16 -5.21
CA PHE A 85 -10.11 -9.35 -4.25
C PHE A 85 -11.50 -9.42 -4.88
N ASN A 86 -11.60 -9.86 -6.12
CA ASN A 86 -12.88 -9.90 -6.82
C ASN A 86 -13.86 -10.88 -6.19
N LEU A 87 -13.34 -11.92 -5.53
CA LEU A 87 -14.13 -13.00 -4.92
C LEU A 87 -15.19 -13.55 -5.89
N GLU A 88 -14.84 -13.63 -7.17
CA GLU A 88 -15.71 -14.14 -8.21
C GLU A 88 -15.88 -15.66 -8.03
N PHE A 89 -17.13 -16.08 -7.97
CA PHE A 89 -17.45 -17.50 -7.85
C PHE A 89 -17.89 -18.03 -9.21
N PRO A 90 -17.43 -19.21 -9.64
CA PRO A 90 -16.59 -20.20 -8.94
C PRO A 90 -15.09 -20.02 -9.17
N ARG A 91 -14.66 -19.02 -9.90
CA ARG A 91 -13.25 -18.77 -10.25
C ARG A 91 -12.85 -17.33 -9.92
N ASN A 92 -11.85 -17.20 -9.06
CA ASN A 92 -11.22 -15.91 -8.85
C ASN A 92 -10.26 -15.57 -10.00
N GLY A 93 -10.26 -14.30 -10.39
CA GLY A 93 -9.32 -13.74 -11.36
C GLY A 93 -8.27 -12.86 -10.69
N PHE A 94 -7.06 -12.86 -11.24
CA PHE A 94 -6.02 -11.88 -10.94
C PHE A 94 -5.79 -11.05 -12.19
N HIS A 95 -5.96 -9.75 -12.08
CA HIS A 95 -5.70 -8.82 -13.17
C HIS A 95 -4.59 -7.85 -12.76
N LEU A 96 -3.51 -7.82 -13.52
CA LEU A 96 -2.50 -6.77 -13.45
C LEU A 96 -2.73 -5.83 -14.63
N ARG A 97 -3.25 -4.65 -14.34
CA ARG A 97 -3.48 -3.62 -15.36
C ARG A 97 -2.21 -2.81 -15.60
N GLN A 98 -1.93 -2.55 -16.86
CA GLN A 98 -0.88 -1.61 -17.25
C GLN A 98 -1.44 -0.17 -17.26
N PRO A 99 -0.59 0.84 -17.03
CA PRO A 99 -1.01 2.22 -17.16
C PRO A 99 -1.38 2.54 -18.61
N LEU A 100 -2.35 3.41 -18.80
CA LEU A 100 -2.77 3.95 -20.09
C LEU A 100 -2.13 5.30 -20.38
N PHE A 101 -1.79 6.05 -19.34
CA PHE A 101 -1.25 7.41 -19.44
C PHE A 101 -0.03 7.54 -18.53
N GLU A 102 0.82 8.52 -18.86
CA GLU A 102 1.88 8.94 -17.95
C GLU A 102 1.29 9.65 -16.73
N PRO A 103 1.91 9.48 -15.53
CA PRO A 103 1.46 10.16 -14.33
C PRO A 103 1.49 11.68 -14.48
N ARG A 104 0.45 12.35 -13.99
CA ARG A 104 0.39 13.80 -13.98
C ARG A 104 1.51 14.39 -13.11
N PRO A 105 2.12 15.51 -13.51
CA PRO A 105 3.09 16.21 -12.68
C PRO A 105 2.53 16.51 -11.28
N GLY A 106 3.32 16.24 -10.25
CA GLY A 106 2.92 16.47 -8.86
C GLY A 106 2.17 15.33 -8.20
N THR A 107 1.85 14.25 -8.94
CA THR A 107 1.27 13.03 -8.36
C THR A 107 2.32 11.93 -8.21
N LEU A 108 2.12 11.03 -7.24
CA LEU A 108 2.95 9.88 -7.02
C LEU A 108 2.10 8.63 -6.87
N SER A 109 2.63 7.45 -7.20
CA SER A 109 1.96 6.20 -6.85
C SER A 109 1.98 6.01 -5.32
N GLU A 110 0.99 5.33 -4.78
CA GLU A 110 0.91 5.03 -3.34
C GLU A 110 2.15 4.28 -2.85
N ALA A 111 2.69 3.38 -3.67
CA ALA A 111 3.94 2.68 -3.37
C ALA A 111 5.12 3.65 -3.14
N GLU A 112 5.21 4.72 -3.93
CA GLU A 112 6.22 5.77 -3.76
C GLU A 112 5.92 6.66 -2.55
N ILE A 113 4.66 7.02 -2.32
CA ILE A 113 4.24 7.82 -1.16
C ILE A 113 4.60 7.08 0.13
N HIS A 114 4.19 5.83 0.27
CA HIS A 114 4.50 5.01 1.45
C HIS A 114 6.00 4.79 1.63
N ALA A 115 6.74 4.58 0.55
CA ALA A 115 8.19 4.43 0.63
C ALA A 115 8.86 5.68 1.20
N ARG A 116 8.48 6.88 0.71
CA ARG A 116 9.00 8.15 1.23
C ARG A 116 8.61 8.40 2.68
N LEU A 117 7.38 8.06 3.08
CA LEU A 117 6.95 8.18 4.47
C LEU A 117 7.78 7.30 5.41
N VAL A 118 7.99 6.03 5.06
CA VAL A 118 8.78 5.09 5.86
C VAL A 118 10.25 5.52 5.94
N GLU A 119 10.81 6.04 4.85
CA GLU A 119 12.17 6.57 4.80
C GLU A 119 12.32 7.86 5.62
N ALA A 120 11.35 8.77 5.54
CA ALA A 120 11.33 10.00 6.32
C ALA A 120 11.22 9.74 7.83
N LEU A 121 10.55 8.66 8.24
CA LEU A 121 10.51 8.21 9.63
C LEU A 121 11.82 7.55 10.11
N GLY A 122 12.81 7.39 9.22
CA GLY A 122 14.10 6.75 9.55
C GLY A 122 14.04 5.25 9.73
N GLU A 123 12.92 4.59 9.37
CA GLU A 123 12.72 3.16 9.54
C GLU A 123 13.50 2.33 8.52
N LEU A 124 13.66 2.87 7.32
CA LEU A 124 14.45 2.26 6.24
C LEU A 124 15.37 3.29 5.60
N ASP A 125 16.53 2.83 5.15
CA ASP A 125 17.52 3.61 4.42
C ASP A 125 18.07 2.83 3.20
N ASP A 126 18.83 3.49 2.35
CA ASP A 126 19.40 2.89 1.13
C ASP A 126 20.31 1.69 1.40
N SER A 127 20.98 1.63 2.56
CA SER A 127 21.86 0.52 2.93
C SER A 127 21.11 -0.82 2.99
N ARG A 128 19.81 -0.76 3.37
CA ARG A 128 18.96 -1.94 3.47
C ARG A 128 18.54 -2.49 2.10
N TYR A 129 18.49 -1.65 1.07
CA TYR A 129 18.10 -2.04 -0.28
C TYR A 129 19.28 -2.49 -1.15
N ARG A 130 20.50 -2.00 -0.87
CA ARG A 130 21.67 -2.14 -1.73
C ARG A 130 21.99 -3.59 -2.10
N LEU A 131 22.01 -4.48 -1.12
CA LEU A 131 22.22 -5.91 -1.36
C LEU A 131 21.14 -6.50 -2.25
N LEU A 132 19.88 -6.15 -1.99
CA LEU A 132 18.74 -6.67 -2.73
C LEU A 132 18.71 -6.17 -4.17
N ARG A 133 19.06 -4.90 -4.42
CA ARG A 133 19.21 -4.35 -5.77
C ARG A 133 20.32 -5.08 -6.56
N ARG A 134 21.45 -5.38 -5.91
CA ARG A 134 22.53 -6.17 -6.53
C ARG A 134 22.06 -7.59 -6.84
N ALA A 135 21.42 -8.26 -5.91
CA ALA A 135 20.90 -9.60 -6.12
C ALA A 135 19.83 -9.64 -7.24
N ALA A 136 18.97 -8.62 -7.33
CA ALA A 136 18.04 -8.46 -8.44
C ALA A 136 18.77 -8.32 -9.79
N GLY A 137 20.00 -7.76 -9.79
CA GLY A 137 20.89 -7.70 -10.96
C GLY A 137 21.33 -9.05 -11.47
N LEU A 138 21.42 -10.03 -10.59
CA LEU A 138 21.84 -11.40 -10.93
C LEU A 138 20.65 -12.30 -11.30
N GLY A 139 19.42 -11.80 -11.18
CA GLY A 139 18.19 -12.52 -11.53
C GLY A 139 17.26 -12.75 -10.35
N MET A 140 16.01 -13.11 -10.67
CA MET A 140 14.95 -13.20 -9.66
C MET A 140 15.14 -14.33 -8.64
N THR A 141 15.83 -15.42 -9.01
CA THR A 141 16.20 -16.49 -8.06
C THR A 141 17.18 -15.98 -7.01
N ALA A 142 18.25 -15.29 -7.44
CA ALA A 142 19.22 -14.69 -6.53
C ALA A 142 18.56 -13.64 -5.63
N PHE A 143 17.69 -12.81 -6.19
CA PHE A 143 16.90 -11.85 -5.43
C PHE A 143 16.04 -12.53 -4.36
N GLY A 144 15.29 -13.56 -4.74
CA GLY A 144 14.40 -14.29 -3.82
C GLY A 144 15.14 -14.90 -2.63
N LEU A 145 16.31 -15.50 -2.88
CA LEU A 145 17.19 -16.05 -1.83
C LEU A 145 17.71 -14.94 -0.92
N ALA A 146 18.21 -13.85 -1.50
CA ALA A 146 18.73 -12.71 -0.74
C ALA A 146 17.62 -12.04 0.09
N PHE A 147 16.42 -11.85 -0.47
CA PHE A 147 15.29 -11.29 0.23
C PHE A 147 14.84 -12.18 1.40
N ALA A 148 14.70 -13.49 1.18
CA ALA A 148 14.32 -14.45 2.22
C ALA A 148 15.37 -14.50 3.35
N TRP A 149 16.66 -14.46 3.01
CA TRP A 149 17.75 -14.43 3.99
C TRP A 149 17.74 -13.13 4.80
N LYS A 150 17.59 -11.98 4.12
CA LYS A 150 17.62 -10.66 4.77
C LYS A 150 16.40 -10.44 5.65
N SER A 151 15.21 -10.84 5.19
CA SER A 151 13.97 -10.72 5.96
C SER A 151 13.97 -11.53 7.26
N ARG A 152 14.69 -12.66 7.30
CA ARG A 152 14.85 -13.45 8.54
C ARG A 152 15.79 -12.79 9.55
N ARG A 153 16.71 -11.95 9.13
CA ARG A 153 17.76 -11.35 9.96
C ARG A 153 17.52 -9.88 10.29
N ASP A 154 16.80 -9.18 9.45
CA ASP A 154 16.49 -7.76 9.61
C ASP A 154 14.97 -7.60 9.76
N LYS A 155 14.53 -7.31 11.00
CA LYS A 155 13.11 -7.15 11.34
C LYS A 155 12.47 -5.98 10.58
N GLN A 156 13.23 -4.93 10.26
CA GLN A 156 12.70 -3.79 9.50
C GLN A 156 12.43 -4.19 8.05
N VAL A 157 13.33 -4.97 7.44
CA VAL A 157 13.10 -5.52 6.10
C VAL A 157 11.86 -6.43 6.06
N ALA A 158 11.66 -7.25 7.07
CA ALA A 158 10.47 -8.09 7.17
C ALA A 158 9.18 -7.26 7.37
N ARG A 159 9.23 -6.27 8.28
CA ARG A 159 8.09 -5.41 8.64
C ARG A 159 7.63 -4.56 7.47
N TYR A 160 8.57 -3.98 6.73
CA TYR A 160 8.30 -3.10 5.60
C TYR A 160 8.54 -3.79 4.25
N ALA A 161 8.31 -5.10 4.18
CA ALA A 161 8.56 -5.89 2.99
C ALA A 161 8.02 -5.30 1.67
N PRO A 162 6.78 -4.78 1.58
CA PRO A 162 6.28 -4.15 0.36
C PRO A 162 7.14 -2.96 -0.10
N VAL A 163 7.56 -2.10 0.83
CA VAL A 163 8.42 -0.94 0.54
C VAL A 163 9.81 -1.41 0.07
N VAL A 164 10.36 -2.41 0.74
CA VAL A 164 11.66 -3.00 0.38
C VAL A 164 11.62 -3.61 -1.02
N LEU A 165 10.55 -4.35 -1.35
CA LEU A 165 10.34 -4.92 -2.68
C LEU A 165 10.22 -3.82 -3.73
N TYR A 166 9.43 -2.79 -3.46
CA TYR A 166 9.30 -1.64 -4.33
C TYR A 166 10.66 -0.98 -4.60
N ARG A 167 11.40 -0.61 -3.56
CA ARG A 167 12.72 0.05 -3.70
C ARG A 167 13.78 -0.83 -4.37
N ALA A 168 13.69 -2.14 -4.21
CA ALA A 168 14.68 -3.07 -4.78
C ALA A 168 14.40 -3.41 -6.25
N LEU A 169 13.13 -3.46 -6.66
CA LEU A 169 12.71 -3.99 -7.97
C LEU A 169 12.17 -2.94 -8.94
N ALA A 170 11.64 -1.82 -8.44
CA ALA A 170 10.95 -0.82 -9.27
C ALA A 170 11.79 -0.34 -10.46
N GLN A 171 13.09 -0.11 -10.26
CA GLN A 171 14.00 0.35 -11.32
C GLN A 171 14.22 -0.67 -12.46
N ARG A 172 13.75 -1.91 -12.30
CA ARG A 172 13.83 -2.97 -13.31
C ARG A 172 12.56 -3.13 -14.13
N LEU A 173 11.54 -2.39 -13.79
CA LEU A 173 10.25 -2.36 -14.46
C LEU A 173 10.12 -1.04 -15.24
N PRO A 174 9.34 -1.01 -16.31
CA PRO A 174 8.92 0.25 -16.92
C PRO A 174 8.31 1.18 -15.86
N ALA A 175 8.49 2.49 -16.01
CA ALA A 175 8.12 3.47 -14.98
C ALA A 175 6.69 3.31 -14.46
N GLY A 176 5.71 3.18 -15.37
CA GLY A 176 4.32 2.98 -15.00
C GLY A 176 4.02 1.62 -14.33
N MET A 177 4.92 0.63 -14.49
CA MET A 177 4.81 -0.70 -13.86
C MET A 177 5.54 -0.78 -12.51
N ALA A 178 6.31 0.23 -12.13
CA ALA A 178 7.10 0.24 -10.90
C ALA A 178 6.28 -0.10 -9.64
N PRO A 179 5.03 0.37 -9.46
CA PRO A 179 4.20 0.03 -8.30
C PRO A 179 3.94 -1.47 -8.16
N ALA A 180 3.88 -2.22 -9.27
CA ALA A 180 3.68 -3.66 -9.26
C ALA A 180 4.83 -4.44 -8.56
N ALA A 181 6.00 -3.83 -8.40
CA ALA A 181 7.13 -4.44 -7.70
C ALA A 181 6.78 -4.90 -6.28
N ALA A 182 5.92 -4.17 -5.57
CA ALA A 182 5.47 -4.52 -4.23
C ALA A 182 4.68 -5.84 -4.19
N LEU A 183 4.01 -6.19 -5.29
CA LEU A 183 3.18 -7.39 -5.40
C LEU A 183 3.99 -8.68 -5.54
N TRP A 184 5.26 -8.58 -5.93
CA TRP A 184 6.11 -9.76 -6.15
C TRP A 184 6.12 -10.72 -4.95
N GLY A 185 6.20 -10.18 -3.74
CA GLY A 185 6.20 -11.00 -2.52
C GLY A 185 4.90 -11.79 -2.34
N VAL A 186 3.76 -11.15 -2.57
CA VAL A 186 2.43 -11.79 -2.47
C VAL A 186 2.29 -12.89 -3.53
N CYS A 187 2.70 -12.62 -4.77
CA CYS A 187 2.68 -13.61 -5.85
C CYS A 187 3.56 -14.83 -5.50
N GLN A 188 4.78 -14.60 -4.98
CA GLN A 188 5.67 -15.70 -4.56
C GLN A 188 5.10 -16.52 -3.40
N MET A 189 4.46 -15.88 -2.43
CA MET A 189 3.80 -16.59 -1.34
C MET A 189 2.63 -17.44 -1.87
N TYR A 190 1.82 -16.89 -2.77
CA TYR A 190 0.70 -17.62 -3.38
C TYR A 190 1.17 -18.85 -4.14
N VAL A 191 2.16 -18.70 -5.03
CA VAL A 191 2.71 -19.83 -5.81
C VAL A 191 3.25 -20.94 -4.90
N ARG A 192 3.98 -20.58 -3.85
CA ARG A 192 4.52 -21.57 -2.88
C ARG A 192 3.44 -22.28 -2.08
N SER A 193 2.38 -21.56 -1.71
CA SER A 193 1.25 -22.14 -0.95
C SER A 193 0.31 -22.96 -1.83
N ASN A 194 0.34 -22.75 -3.14
CA ASN A 194 -0.55 -23.38 -4.10
C ASN A 194 0.22 -23.92 -5.33
N PRO A 195 1.19 -24.84 -5.13
CA PRO A 195 2.10 -25.25 -6.22
C PRO A 195 1.40 -25.97 -7.37
N VAL A 196 0.37 -26.75 -7.09
CA VAL A 196 -0.36 -27.51 -8.14
C VAL A 196 -1.23 -26.58 -9.00
N PRO A 197 -2.09 -25.71 -8.44
CA PRO A 197 -2.82 -24.73 -9.23
C PRO A 197 -1.90 -23.77 -9.99
N ALA A 198 -0.82 -23.31 -9.38
CA ALA A 198 0.15 -22.42 -10.02
C ALA A 198 0.84 -23.10 -11.21
N GLY A 199 1.32 -24.35 -11.05
CA GLY A 199 1.92 -25.10 -12.14
C GLY A 199 0.96 -25.37 -13.31
N ARG A 200 -0.34 -25.61 -13.03
CA ARG A 200 -1.36 -25.73 -14.09
C ARG A 200 -1.62 -24.42 -14.83
N ALA A 201 -1.39 -23.30 -14.18
CA ALA A 201 -1.52 -21.96 -14.77
C ALA A 201 -0.22 -21.49 -15.47
N GLY A 202 0.84 -22.30 -15.48
CA GLY A 202 2.10 -21.98 -16.16
C GLY A 202 3.11 -21.14 -15.35
N PHE A 203 3.00 -21.15 -14.02
CA PHE A 203 3.94 -20.46 -13.10
C PHE A 203 4.96 -21.40 -12.47
#